data_4816764b6f3ac7bcf6e9042f65b57b6d
#
_entry.id   4816764b6f3ac7bcf6e9042f65b57b6d
#
_cell.length_a   1.000
_cell.length_b   1.000
_cell.length_c   1.000
_cell.angle_alpha   90.00
_cell.angle_beta   90.00
_cell.angle_gamma   90.00
#
_symmetry.space_group_name_H-M   'P 1'
#
loop_
_entity.id
_entity.type
_entity.pdbx_description
1 polymer ?
#
loop_
_entity_poly.entity_id
_entity_poly.type
_entity_poly.pdbx_seq_one_letter_code
_entity_poly.pdbx_strand_id
1 'polypeptide(L)'
;MALLAGACSRKSGGGVKLKADTDSVAYIIGMNVGMNLLKMDSTLNVNAVCEGIRDVFRAGAKLSADDAEVYYLRYMNYVLPEKARAYEEQFLADFAKSNRSYARTPSGVTYAVEVLGDQEQIPVSDRDSVALRYIIRTADGADVYSSYERRDTLRTSLGSLNKGMKESVKLIGK
;
A
#
# COMPACT_ATOMS: atom_id res chain seq x y z
N MET A 1 -23.33 52.85 5.19
CA MET A 1 -22.41 51.91 4.48
C MET A 1 -22.59 50.53 5.05
N ALA A 2 -23.34 49.70 4.34
CA ALA A 2 -23.63 48.32 4.79
C ALA A 2 -22.72 47.37 3.98
N LEU A 3 -21.79 46.70 4.64
CA LEU A 3 -20.94 45.66 4.08
C LEU A 3 -21.73 44.35 4.01
N LEU A 4 -22.14 43.97 2.82
CA LEU A 4 -22.71 42.66 2.51
C LEU A 4 -21.54 41.63 2.47
N ALA A 5 -21.38 40.86 3.53
CA ALA A 5 -20.53 39.68 3.55
C ALA A 5 -21.25 38.58 2.77
N GLY A 6 -20.82 38.34 1.54
CA GLY A 6 -21.24 37.19 0.72
C GLY A 6 -20.72 35.90 1.33
N ALA A 7 -21.57 35.18 2.06
CA ALA A 7 -21.30 33.83 2.50
C ALA A 7 -21.39 32.90 1.27
N CYS A 8 -20.24 32.44 0.76
CA CYS A 8 -20.16 31.32 -0.18
C CYS A 8 -20.66 30.06 0.53
N SER A 9 -21.95 29.78 0.40
CA SER A 9 -22.56 28.52 0.77
C SER A 9 -21.96 27.43 -0.12
N ARG A 10 -21.00 26.63 0.43
CA ARG A 10 -20.66 25.33 -0.13
C ARG A 10 -21.94 24.49 -0.10
N LYS A 11 -22.57 24.27 -1.24
CA LYS A 11 -23.58 23.25 -1.41
C LYS A 11 -22.92 21.90 -1.12
N SER A 12 -22.98 21.45 0.14
CA SER A 12 -22.80 20.04 0.48
C SER A 12 -23.87 19.29 -0.29
N GLY A 13 -23.46 18.43 -1.24
CA GLY A 13 -24.38 17.59 -1.99
C GLY A 13 -25.29 16.86 -1.01
N GLY A 14 -26.60 17.09 -1.10
CA GLY A 14 -27.60 16.44 -0.27
C GLY A 14 -27.42 14.92 -0.41
N GLY A 15 -27.11 14.21 0.69
CA GLY A 15 -26.92 12.77 0.68
C GLY A 15 -28.17 12.08 0.14
N VAL A 16 -27.98 11.06 -0.69
CA VAL A 16 -29.08 10.22 -1.19
C VAL A 16 -29.72 9.51 0.00
N LYS A 17 -31.05 9.63 0.14
CA LYS A 17 -31.79 8.89 1.17
C LYS A 17 -32.04 7.48 0.69
N LEU A 18 -31.59 6.50 1.44
CA LEU A 18 -31.81 5.07 1.17
C LEU A 18 -33.23 4.70 1.58
N LYS A 19 -34.19 4.79 0.65
CA LYS A 19 -35.62 4.56 0.92
C LYS A 19 -36.08 3.17 0.52
N ALA A 20 -35.47 2.58 -0.48
CA ALA A 20 -35.80 1.26 -0.99
C ALA A 20 -34.61 0.31 -0.80
N ASP A 21 -34.83 -1.01 -0.81
CA ASP A 21 -33.79 -2.01 -0.74
C ASP A 21 -32.78 -1.86 -1.89
N THR A 22 -33.26 -1.49 -3.07
CA THR A 22 -32.43 -1.19 -4.24
C THR A 22 -31.48 -0.02 -4.01
N ASP A 23 -31.90 1.02 -3.29
CA ASP A 23 -31.02 2.16 -2.93
C ASP A 23 -29.90 1.71 -2.00
N SER A 24 -30.25 0.85 -1.03
CA SER A 24 -29.30 0.30 -0.07
C SER A 24 -28.27 -0.60 -0.77
N VAL A 25 -28.71 -1.46 -1.69
CA VAL A 25 -27.81 -2.31 -2.49
C VAL A 25 -26.90 -1.45 -3.38
N ALA A 26 -27.43 -0.44 -4.05
CA ALA A 26 -26.65 0.48 -4.88
C ALA A 26 -25.59 1.22 -4.04
N TYR A 27 -25.91 1.65 -2.83
CA TYR A 27 -24.97 2.27 -1.93
C TYR A 27 -23.86 1.31 -1.48
N ILE A 28 -24.19 0.06 -1.16
CA ILE A 28 -23.22 -0.99 -0.80
C ILE A 28 -22.27 -1.24 -1.97
N ILE A 29 -22.75 -1.31 -3.20
CA ILE A 29 -21.91 -1.42 -4.40
C ILE A 29 -20.93 -0.24 -4.46
N GLY A 30 -21.43 0.99 -4.27
CA GLY A 30 -20.60 2.19 -4.23
C GLY A 30 -19.52 2.13 -3.13
N MET A 31 -19.86 1.64 -1.93
CA MET A 31 -18.87 1.43 -0.85
C MET A 31 -17.78 0.44 -1.25
N ASN A 32 -18.16 -0.69 -1.87
CA ASN A 32 -17.19 -1.69 -2.31
C ASN A 32 -16.24 -1.15 -3.40
N VAL A 33 -16.78 -0.41 -4.37
CA VAL A 33 -15.97 0.29 -5.37
C VAL A 33 -15.03 1.28 -4.69
N GLY A 34 -15.53 2.11 -3.78
CA GLY A 34 -14.72 3.08 -3.04
C GLY A 34 -13.57 2.44 -2.25
N MET A 35 -13.83 1.34 -1.53
CA MET A 35 -12.78 0.60 -0.82
C MET A 35 -11.70 0.05 -1.75
N ASN A 36 -12.07 -0.47 -2.92
CA ASN A 36 -11.10 -0.98 -3.89
C ASN A 36 -10.26 0.16 -4.50
N LEU A 37 -10.87 1.30 -4.80
CA LEU A 37 -10.17 2.47 -5.31
C LEU A 37 -9.19 3.04 -4.29
N LEU A 38 -9.57 3.12 -3.01
CA LEU A 38 -8.66 3.55 -1.93
C LEU A 38 -7.44 2.64 -1.78
N LYS A 39 -7.63 1.32 -1.94
CA LYS A 39 -6.51 0.36 -1.92
C LYS A 39 -5.62 0.48 -3.15
N MET A 40 -6.16 0.84 -4.30
CA MET A 40 -5.42 0.99 -5.54
C MET A 40 -4.59 2.29 -5.54
N ASP A 41 -5.22 3.42 -5.27
CA ASP A 41 -4.59 4.74 -5.14
C ASP A 41 -5.52 5.69 -4.36
N SER A 42 -5.15 6.03 -3.13
CA SER A 42 -5.90 6.94 -2.28
C SER A 42 -5.92 8.40 -2.78
N THR A 43 -5.11 8.74 -3.78
CA THR A 43 -5.04 10.09 -4.36
C THR A 43 -6.04 10.31 -5.50
N LEU A 44 -6.81 9.29 -5.89
CA LEU A 44 -7.82 9.40 -6.94
C LEU A 44 -8.90 10.42 -6.56
N ASN A 45 -9.30 11.22 -7.57
CA ASN A 45 -10.37 12.19 -7.40
C ASN A 45 -11.73 11.49 -7.40
N VAL A 46 -12.31 11.32 -6.22
CA VAL A 46 -13.60 10.65 -6.02
C VAL A 46 -14.75 11.30 -6.80
N ASN A 47 -14.71 12.64 -7.00
CA ASN A 47 -15.72 13.33 -7.78
C ASN A 47 -15.65 12.94 -9.27
N ALA A 48 -14.43 12.77 -9.81
CA ALA A 48 -14.24 12.31 -11.18
C ALA A 48 -14.76 10.86 -11.36
N VAL A 49 -14.51 9.99 -10.38
CA VAL A 49 -15.06 8.61 -10.38
C VAL A 49 -16.58 8.63 -10.40
N CYS A 50 -17.20 9.40 -9.50
CA CYS A 50 -18.65 9.52 -9.45
C CYS A 50 -19.25 10.13 -10.74
N GLU A 51 -18.54 11.09 -11.35
CA GLU A 51 -18.96 11.68 -12.63
C GLU A 51 -18.86 10.65 -13.76
N GLY A 52 -17.79 9.88 -13.85
CA GLY A 52 -17.65 8.80 -14.85
C GLY A 52 -18.78 7.78 -14.73
N ILE A 53 -19.15 7.37 -13.52
CA ILE A 53 -20.29 6.48 -13.29
C ILE A 53 -21.58 7.14 -13.82
N ARG A 54 -21.84 8.39 -13.49
CA ARG A 54 -23.05 9.11 -13.96
C ARG A 54 -23.10 9.24 -15.48
N ASP A 55 -21.95 9.51 -16.10
CA ASP A 55 -21.84 9.68 -17.55
C ASP A 55 -22.17 8.38 -18.29
N VAL A 56 -21.77 7.22 -17.76
CA VAL A 56 -22.13 5.90 -18.31
C VAL A 56 -23.66 5.72 -18.28
N PHE A 57 -24.32 6.00 -17.15
CA PHE A 57 -25.79 5.88 -17.04
C PHE A 57 -26.55 6.87 -17.93
N ARG A 58 -25.92 7.98 -18.34
CA ARG A 58 -26.50 9.01 -19.21
C ARG A 58 -26.10 8.86 -20.69
N ALA A 59 -25.35 7.81 -21.03
CA ALA A 59 -24.75 7.61 -22.35
C ALA A 59 -23.95 8.85 -22.83
N GLY A 60 -23.27 9.55 -21.91
CA GLY A 60 -22.55 10.80 -22.14
C GLY A 60 -21.07 10.72 -21.77
N ALA A 61 -20.43 9.57 -21.97
CA ALA A 61 -19.01 9.40 -21.67
C ALA A 61 -18.12 10.44 -22.38
N LYS A 62 -17.21 11.06 -21.63
CA LYS A 62 -16.29 12.10 -22.13
C LYS A 62 -15.09 11.55 -22.88
N LEU A 63 -14.80 10.26 -22.72
CA LEU A 63 -13.74 9.53 -23.38
C LEU A 63 -14.33 8.41 -24.21
N SER A 64 -13.73 8.09 -25.36
CA SER A 64 -14.02 6.88 -26.09
C SER A 64 -13.55 5.65 -25.28
N ALA A 65 -14.07 4.46 -25.60
CA ALA A 65 -13.63 3.22 -24.94
C ALA A 65 -12.15 2.97 -25.17
N ASP A 66 -11.66 3.21 -26.40
CA ASP A 66 -10.25 3.00 -26.76
C ASP A 66 -9.32 3.97 -26.02
N ASP A 67 -9.67 5.27 -25.96
CA ASP A 67 -8.90 6.25 -25.19
C ASP A 67 -8.89 5.89 -23.69
N ALA A 68 -10.03 5.50 -23.14
CA ALA A 68 -10.15 5.12 -21.73
C ALA A 68 -9.25 3.92 -21.40
N GLU A 69 -9.20 2.91 -22.28
CA GLU A 69 -8.31 1.75 -22.11
C GLU A 69 -6.84 2.17 -22.14
N VAL A 70 -6.42 2.99 -23.12
CA VAL A 70 -5.04 3.48 -23.22
C VAL A 70 -4.63 4.26 -21.97
N TYR A 71 -5.47 5.19 -21.50
CA TYR A 71 -5.19 5.93 -20.26
C TYR A 71 -5.10 5.03 -19.04
N TYR A 72 -6.01 4.06 -18.92
CA TYR A 72 -6.03 3.12 -17.80
C TYR A 72 -4.79 2.24 -17.79
N LEU A 73 -4.42 1.63 -18.92
CA LEU A 73 -3.23 0.78 -19.03
C LEU A 73 -1.94 1.58 -18.76
N ARG A 74 -1.83 2.80 -19.25
CA ARG A 74 -0.71 3.68 -18.92
C ARG A 74 -0.62 3.97 -17.43
N TYR A 75 -1.75 4.28 -16.80
CA TYR A 75 -1.81 4.54 -15.37
C TYR A 75 -1.37 3.32 -14.55
N MET A 76 -1.92 2.16 -14.85
CA MET A 76 -1.63 0.92 -14.11
C MET A 76 -0.19 0.43 -14.30
N ASN A 77 0.35 0.53 -15.53
CA ASN A 77 1.65 -0.05 -15.86
C ASN A 77 2.83 0.90 -15.63
N TYR A 78 2.61 2.20 -15.57
CA TYR A 78 3.69 3.19 -15.44
C TYR A 78 3.49 4.14 -14.27
N VAL A 79 2.35 4.85 -14.20
CA VAL A 79 2.16 5.92 -13.21
C VAL A 79 2.05 5.35 -11.78
N LEU A 80 1.25 4.32 -11.59
CA LEU A 80 1.05 3.71 -10.27
C LEU A 80 2.32 3.04 -9.73
N PRO A 81 3.07 2.23 -10.50
CA PRO A 81 4.35 1.71 -10.07
C PRO A 81 5.41 2.79 -9.78
N GLU A 82 5.42 3.90 -10.54
CA GLU A 82 6.34 4.99 -10.30
C GLU A 82 6.03 5.73 -9.00
N LYS A 83 4.75 5.99 -8.70
CA LYS A 83 4.32 6.52 -7.40
C LYS A 83 4.75 5.61 -6.24
N ALA A 84 4.57 4.29 -6.39
CA ALA A 84 4.98 3.33 -5.37
C ALA A 84 6.50 3.37 -5.13
N ARG A 85 7.30 3.42 -6.19
CA ARG A 85 8.77 3.55 -6.09
C ARG A 85 9.19 4.84 -5.40
N ALA A 86 8.60 5.97 -5.79
CA ALA A 86 8.92 7.26 -5.16
C ALA A 86 8.60 7.25 -3.65
N TYR A 87 7.50 6.63 -3.27
CA TYR A 87 7.12 6.45 -1.86
C TYR A 87 8.12 5.55 -1.10
N GLU A 88 8.50 4.41 -1.69
CA GLU A 88 9.49 3.50 -1.13
C GLU A 88 10.86 4.17 -0.98
N GLU A 89 11.32 4.92 -1.98
CA GLU A 89 12.58 5.67 -1.92
C GLU A 89 12.56 6.72 -0.81
N GLN A 90 11.46 7.45 -0.68
CA GLN A 90 11.29 8.41 0.40
C GLN A 90 11.30 7.73 1.78
N PHE A 91 10.57 6.63 1.93
CA PHE A 91 10.57 5.83 3.16
C PHE A 91 11.99 5.36 3.54
N LEU A 92 12.75 4.81 2.58
CA LEU A 92 14.12 4.37 2.82
C LEU A 92 15.06 5.53 3.16
N ALA A 93 14.88 6.70 2.54
CA ALA A 93 15.65 7.89 2.86
C ALA A 93 15.36 8.40 4.29
N ASP A 94 14.11 8.36 4.71
CA ASP A 94 13.71 8.78 6.07
C ASP A 94 14.14 7.73 7.12
N PHE A 95 14.08 6.45 6.79
CA PHE A 95 14.63 5.38 7.62
C PHE A 95 16.15 5.57 7.84
N ALA A 96 16.89 5.89 6.79
CA ALA A 96 18.33 6.14 6.88
C ALA A 96 18.68 7.34 7.78
N LYS A 97 17.87 8.40 7.75
CA LYS A 97 18.05 9.59 8.59
C LYS A 97 17.75 9.33 10.07
N SER A 98 16.77 8.48 10.34
CA SER A 98 16.30 8.21 11.71
C SER A 98 17.06 7.10 12.42
N ASN A 99 17.80 6.24 11.69
CA ASN A 99 18.53 5.11 12.26
C ASN A 99 20.04 5.28 12.13
N ARG A 100 20.74 5.46 13.25
CA ARG A 100 22.22 5.61 13.28
C ARG A 100 22.97 4.35 12.84
N SER A 101 22.37 3.18 13.00
CA SER A 101 22.91 1.86 12.60
C SER A 101 22.45 1.41 11.22
N TYR A 102 21.95 2.35 10.41
CA TYR A 102 21.54 2.09 9.04
C TYR A 102 22.68 1.52 8.21
N ALA A 103 22.41 0.45 7.49
CA ALA A 103 23.29 -0.10 6.48
C ALA A 103 22.47 -0.61 5.29
N ARG A 104 23.12 -0.75 4.15
CA ARG A 104 22.52 -1.31 2.94
C ARG A 104 23.44 -2.33 2.32
N THR A 105 22.90 -3.48 1.96
CA THR A 105 23.64 -4.52 1.26
C THR A 105 23.80 -4.21 -0.23
N PRO A 106 24.74 -4.83 -0.94
CA PRO A 106 24.90 -4.68 -2.39
C PRO A 106 23.64 -5.12 -3.18
N SER A 107 22.83 -6.02 -2.63
CA SER A 107 21.57 -6.47 -3.25
C SER A 107 20.42 -5.49 -3.08
N GLY A 108 20.59 -4.45 -2.23
CA GLY A 108 19.62 -3.40 -1.97
C GLY A 108 18.79 -3.57 -0.69
N VAL A 109 19.04 -4.61 0.11
CA VAL A 109 18.40 -4.77 1.42
C VAL A 109 18.90 -3.66 2.35
N THR A 110 17.98 -2.85 2.84
CA THR A 110 18.26 -1.81 3.82
C THR A 110 17.88 -2.34 5.20
N TYR A 111 18.77 -2.18 6.18
CA TYR A 111 18.58 -2.76 7.50
C TYR A 111 19.17 -1.90 8.61
N ALA A 112 18.67 -2.11 9.82
CA ALA A 112 19.29 -1.70 11.07
C ALA A 112 19.22 -2.89 12.04
N VAL A 113 20.34 -3.20 12.69
CA VAL A 113 20.40 -4.26 13.71
C VAL A 113 20.23 -3.63 15.08
N GLU A 114 19.16 -3.99 15.78
CA GLU A 114 18.90 -3.51 17.15
C GLU A 114 19.67 -4.33 18.18
N VAL A 115 19.67 -5.65 18.00
CA VAL A 115 20.38 -6.58 18.89
C VAL A 115 21.18 -7.55 18.01
N LEU A 116 22.50 -7.57 18.21
CA LEU A 116 23.36 -8.52 17.55
C LEU A 116 23.35 -9.84 18.34
N GLY A 117 22.99 -10.93 17.66
CA GLY A 117 23.03 -12.26 18.25
C GLY A 117 24.42 -12.90 18.20
N ASP A 118 24.48 -14.20 18.45
CA ASP A 118 25.71 -14.98 18.39
C ASP A 118 26.19 -15.13 16.95
N GLN A 119 27.23 -14.42 16.60
CA GLN A 119 27.80 -14.38 15.24
C GLN A 119 28.51 -15.70 14.83
N GLU A 120 28.79 -16.60 15.77
CA GLU A 120 29.28 -17.95 15.48
C GLU A 120 28.18 -18.89 14.99
N GLN A 121 26.91 -18.52 15.21
CA GLN A 121 25.73 -19.29 14.82
C GLN A 121 24.96 -18.65 13.66
N ILE A 122 25.65 -18.25 12.63
CA ILE A 122 25.05 -17.74 11.38
C ILE A 122 24.82 -18.89 10.41
N PRO A 123 23.63 -19.03 9.81
CA PRO A 123 23.39 -20.06 8.80
C PRO A 123 24.18 -19.73 7.51
N VAL A 124 24.91 -20.70 6.99
CA VAL A 124 25.80 -20.56 5.84
C VAL A 124 25.25 -21.27 4.61
N SER A 125 24.76 -22.51 4.79
CA SER A 125 24.28 -23.38 3.73
C SER A 125 22.78 -23.22 3.51
N ASP A 126 22.35 -23.34 2.27
CA ASP A 126 20.90 -23.37 1.92
C ASP A 126 20.15 -24.54 2.59
N ARG A 127 20.86 -25.56 3.09
CA ARG A 127 20.31 -26.70 3.83
C ARG A 127 20.17 -26.44 5.32
N ASP A 128 20.77 -25.38 5.84
CA ASP A 128 20.69 -25.07 7.28
C ASP A 128 19.27 -24.73 7.66
N SER A 129 18.83 -25.28 8.80
CA SER A 129 17.51 -25.02 9.33
C SER A 129 17.48 -23.73 10.13
N VAL A 130 16.50 -22.91 9.88
CA VAL A 130 16.25 -21.65 10.58
C VAL A 130 14.87 -21.62 11.23
N ALA A 131 14.78 -20.96 12.38
CA ALA A 131 13.53 -20.73 13.10
C ALA A 131 13.37 -19.23 13.30
N LEU A 132 12.35 -18.64 12.66
CA LEU A 132 12.16 -17.19 12.60
C LEU A 132 10.81 -16.78 13.17
N ARG A 133 10.82 -15.68 13.94
CA ARG A 133 9.63 -14.89 14.25
C ARG A 133 9.80 -13.52 13.63
N TYR A 134 8.77 -13.05 12.94
CA TYR A 134 8.86 -11.81 12.17
C TYR A 134 7.51 -11.11 12.01
N ILE A 135 7.59 -9.84 11.68
CA ILE A 135 6.43 -9.01 11.30
C ILE A 135 6.73 -8.45 9.92
N ILE A 136 5.76 -8.50 9.03
CA ILE A 136 5.79 -7.80 7.74
C ILE A 136 4.92 -6.57 7.85
N ARG A 137 5.50 -5.41 7.57
CA ARG A 137 4.80 -4.12 7.52
C ARG A 137 4.94 -3.49 6.16
N THR A 138 3.90 -2.82 5.73
CA THR A 138 3.97 -1.88 4.61
C THR A 138 4.65 -0.59 5.05
N ALA A 139 5.12 0.22 4.08
CA ALA A 139 5.84 1.46 4.38
C ALA A 139 4.96 2.51 5.11
N ASP A 140 3.63 2.42 5.01
CA ASP A 140 2.67 3.22 5.76
C ASP A 140 2.42 2.72 7.20
N GLY A 141 3.11 1.63 7.60
CA GLY A 141 3.09 1.09 8.96
C GLY A 141 2.02 0.04 9.23
N ALA A 142 1.23 -0.36 8.22
CA ALA A 142 0.22 -1.39 8.40
C ALA A 142 0.85 -2.80 8.49
N ASP A 143 0.48 -3.57 9.51
CA ASP A 143 0.92 -4.96 9.67
C ASP A 143 0.18 -5.85 8.66
N VAL A 144 0.94 -6.43 7.73
CA VAL A 144 0.44 -7.40 6.75
C VAL A 144 0.47 -8.82 7.33
N TYR A 145 1.48 -9.11 8.14
CA TYR A 145 1.65 -10.39 8.78
C TYR A 145 2.42 -10.24 10.09
N SER A 146 2.01 -10.96 11.13
CA SER A 146 2.72 -11.04 12.41
C SER A 146 2.72 -12.49 12.92
N SER A 147 3.91 -13.10 13.00
CA SER A 147 4.09 -14.41 13.61
C SER A 147 3.88 -14.37 15.13
N TYR A 148 4.00 -13.19 15.75
CA TYR A 148 3.78 -13.02 17.18
C TYR A 148 2.29 -13.07 17.52
N GLU A 149 1.45 -12.40 16.74
CA GLU A 149 -0.02 -12.46 16.91
C GLU A 149 -0.57 -13.86 16.66
N ARG A 150 -0.02 -14.53 15.64
CA ARG A 150 -0.40 -15.92 15.31
C ARG A 150 0.19 -16.96 16.26
N ARG A 151 1.08 -16.55 17.17
CA ARG A 151 1.82 -17.44 18.08
C ARG A 151 2.52 -18.58 17.33
N ASP A 152 3.05 -18.27 16.14
CA ASP A 152 3.69 -19.22 15.25
C ASP A 152 5.20 -18.91 15.11
N THR A 153 5.95 -19.89 14.65
CA THR A 153 7.38 -19.77 14.33
C THR A 153 7.64 -20.44 13.00
N LEU A 154 8.07 -19.67 12.02
CA LEU A 154 8.48 -20.24 10.74
C LEU A 154 9.73 -21.09 10.94
N ARG A 155 9.62 -22.41 10.69
CA ARG A 155 10.72 -23.36 10.70
C ARG A 155 10.92 -23.86 9.27
N THR A 156 12.08 -23.59 8.70
CA THR A 156 12.35 -23.91 7.29
C THR A 156 13.86 -24.01 7.04
N SER A 157 14.25 -24.43 5.83
CA SER A 157 15.63 -24.32 5.39
C SER A 157 15.94 -22.90 4.92
N LEU A 158 17.18 -22.46 5.07
CA LEU A 158 17.63 -21.14 4.58
C LEU A 158 17.33 -20.93 3.10
N GLY A 159 17.51 -21.98 2.28
CA GLY A 159 17.25 -21.93 0.85
C GLY A 159 15.78 -21.73 0.45
N SER A 160 14.85 -22.06 1.34
CA SER A 160 13.40 -21.87 1.10
C SER A 160 12.90 -20.47 1.42
N LEU A 161 13.73 -19.62 2.04
CA LEU A 161 13.40 -18.22 2.29
C LEU A 161 13.47 -17.40 1.00
N ASN A 162 12.62 -16.38 0.89
CA ASN A 162 12.81 -15.38 -0.16
C ASN A 162 14.15 -14.68 -0.02
N LYS A 163 14.62 -14.06 -1.11
CA LYS A 163 15.96 -13.49 -1.22
C LYS A 163 16.27 -12.47 -0.12
N GLY A 164 15.34 -11.58 0.19
CA GLY A 164 15.53 -10.56 1.23
C GLY A 164 15.60 -11.16 2.64
N MET A 165 14.70 -12.07 2.99
CA MET A 165 14.73 -12.75 4.29
C MET A 165 16.00 -13.60 4.46
N LYS A 166 16.40 -14.33 3.41
CA LYS A 166 17.64 -15.13 3.42
C LYS A 166 18.86 -14.27 3.71
N GLU A 167 18.95 -13.10 3.10
CA GLU A 167 20.05 -12.16 3.32
C GLU A 167 19.98 -11.56 4.73
N SER A 168 18.79 -11.14 5.17
CA SER A 168 18.61 -10.56 6.51
C SER A 168 19.00 -11.52 7.64
N VAL A 169 18.64 -12.81 7.52
CA VAL A 169 18.99 -13.84 8.52
C VAL A 169 20.52 -14.03 8.64
N LYS A 170 21.26 -13.80 7.55
CA LYS A 170 22.73 -13.87 7.57
C LYS A 170 23.42 -12.66 8.20
N LEU A 171 22.69 -11.58 8.45
CA LEU A 171 23.23 -10.35 9.06
C LEU A 171 23.18 -10.40 10.60
N ILE A 172 22.38 -11.30 11.16
CA ILE A 172 22.20 -11.46 12.59
C ILE A 172 22.49 -12.91 12.99
N GLY A 173 23.18 -13.11 14.11
CA GLY A 173 23.37 -14.44 14.72
C GLY A 173 22.12 -14.92 15.46
N LYS A 174 22.23 -16.10 16.10
CA LYS A 174 21.16 -16.69 16.90
C LYS A 174 20.92 -15.91 18.19
#